data_ec88f762258b910607beee0da489c6c2
#
_entry.id   ec88f762258b910607beee0da489c6c2
#
_cell.length_a   1.000
_cell.length_b   1.000
_cell.length_c   1.000
_cell.angle_alpha   90.00
_cell.angle_beta   90.00
_cell.angle_gamma   90.00
#
_symmetry.space_group_name_H-M   'P 1'
#
loop_
_entity.id
_entity.type
_entity.pdbx_description
1 polymer ?
#
loop_
_entity_poly.entity_id
_entity_poly.type
_entity_poly.pdbx_seq_one_letter_code
_entity_poly.pdbx_strand_id
1 'polypeptide(L)'
;AAGRITDVRTHEDALALTETGDRLYCYLREHPEKISSANRFLTYYLDTVGRILGQYVKFQDAGLGTSEVREFQRKVRAILPKLKTGFEEQLSQLMASERFDAEADMKVMEGLLNTEGFQWEANQNGSV
;
A
#
# COMPACT_ATOMS: atom_id res chain seq x y z
N ALA A 1 16.62 -6.87 1.42
CA ALA A 1 17.06 -6.50 0.05
C ALA A 1 16.97 -4.99 -0.16
N ALA A 2 15.86 -4.35 0.24
CA ALA A 2 15.66 -2.92 0.00
C ALA A 2 16.73 -2.05 0.67
N GLY A 3 17.16 -2.40 1.89
CA GLY A 3 18.18 -1.64 2.62
C GLY A 3 19.57 -1.69 1.99
N ARG A 4 19.81 -2.63 1.06
CA ARG A 4 21.10 -2.78 0.39
C ARG A 4 21.18 -2.06 -0.95
N ILE A 5 20.09 -1.47 -1.40
CA ILE A 5 20.06 -0.73 -2.66
C ILE A 5 20.66 0.66 -2.43
N THR A 6 21.68 1.00 -3.22
CA THR A 6 22.46 2.23 -3.04
C THR A 6 21.88 3.45 -3.77
N ASP A 7 21.13 3.24 -4.87
CA ASP A 7 20.47 4.34 -5.55
C ASP A 7 19.35 4.89 -4.67
N VAL A 8 19.43 6.18 -4.32
CA VAL A 8 18.55 6.79 -3.31
C VAL A 8 17.07 6.64 -3.66
N ARG A 9 16.69 6.98 -4.91
CA ARG A 9 15.29 6.89 -5.34
C ARG A 9 14.81 5.45 -5.34
N THR A 10 15.64 4.52 -5.87
CA THR A 10 15.31 3.10 -5.90
C THR A 10 15.19 2.54 -4.49
N HIS A 11 16.09 2.96 -3.60
CA HIS A 11 16.05 2.58 -2.20
C HIS A 11 14.76 3.05 -1.52
N GLU A 12 14.37 4.29 -1.74
CA GLU A 12 13.13 4.85 -1.17
C GLU A 12 11.90 4.12 -1.69
N ASP A 13 11.83 3.86 -3.00
CA ASP A 13 10.71 3.15 -3.61
C ASP A 13 10.63 1.70 -3.09
N ALA A 14 11.78 1.04 -2.97
CA ALA A 14 11.84 -0.33 -2.45
C ALA A 14 11.43 -0.38 -0.98
N LEU A 15 11.86 0.58 -0.16
CA LEU A 15 11.43 0.67 1.23
C LEU A 15 9.94 0.92 1.35
N ALA A 16 9.40 1.84 0.57
CA ALA A 16 7.97 2.14 0.58
C ALA A 16 7.15 0.92 0.17
N LEU A 17 7.62 0.17 -0.82
CA LEU A 17 6.97 -1.06 -1.28
C LEU A 17 7.00 -2.13 -0.20
N THR A 18 8.12 -2.28 0.49
CA THR A 18 8.27 -3.22 1.61
C THR A 18 7.33 -2.85 2.76
N GLU A 19 7.27 -1.58 3.11
CA GLU A 19 6.38 -1.11 4.18
C GLU A 19 4.91 -1.36 3.84
N THR A 20 4.51 -1.10 2.61
CA THR A 20 3.14 -1.35 2.14
C THR A 20 2.85 -2.85 2.18
N GLY A 21 3.80 -3.67 1.76
CA GLY A 21 3.68 -5.14 1.83
C GLY A 21 3.52 -5.64 3.26
N ASP A 22 4.27 -5.08 4.20
CA ASP A 22 4.16 -5.43 5.62
C ASP A 22 2.80 -5.04 6.19
N ARG A 23 2.30 -3.87 5.85
CA ARG A 23 0.97 -3.42 6.27
C ARG A 23 -0.11 -4.34 5.73
N LEU A 24 0.01 -4.73 4.48
CA LEU A 24 -0.91 -5.67 3.84
C LEU A 24 -0.88 -7.03 4.54
N TYR A 25 0.30 -7.54 4.85
CA TYR A 25 0.46 -8.78 5.57
C TYR A 25 -0.21 -8.72 6.94
N CYS A 26 0.03 -7.64 7.68
CA CYS A 26 -0.60 -7.43 8.99
C CYS A 26 -2.11 -7.36 8.89
N TYR A 27 -2.62 -6.64 7.88
CA TYR A 27 -4.04 -6.54 7.63
C TYR A 27 -4.68 -7.90 7.38
N LEU A 28 -4.04 -8.73 6.56
CA LEU A 28 -4.53 -10.07 6.24
C LEU A 28 -4.51 -11.00 7.45
N ARG A 29 -3.53 -10.85 8.32
CA ARG A 29 -3.48 -11.61 9.58
C ARG A 29 -4.66 -11.28 10.47
N GLU A 30 -5.07 -10.03 10.52
CA GLU A 30 -6.22 -9.57 11.30
C GLU A 30 -7.55 -9.88 10.63
N HIS A 31 -7.52 -10.07 9.30
CA HIS A 31 -8.72 -10.32 8.50
C HIS A 31 -8.55 -11.56 7.64
N PRO A 32 -8.55 -12.78 8.27
CA PRO A 32 -8.34 -14.02 7.52
C PRO A 32 -9.36 -14.26 6.42
N GLU A 33 -10.56 -13.70 6.55
CA GLU A 33 -11.62 -13.80 5.55
C GLU A 33 -11.25 -13.13 4.23
N LYS A 34 -10.26 -12.24 4.23
CA LYS A 34 -9.79 -11.54 3.03
C LYS A 34 -8.70 -12.31 2.28
N ILE A 35 -8.12 -13.34 2.91
CA ILE A 35 -6.97 -14.05 2.34
C ILE A 35 -7.32 -14.72 1.03
N SER A 36 -8.50 -15.36 0.93
CA SER A 36 -8.89 -16.09 -0.27
C SER A 36 -9.05 -15.18 -1.49
N SER A 37 -9.54 -13.95 -1.30
CA SER A 37 -9.73 -13.02 -2.41
C SER A 37 -8.43 -12.32 -2.82
N ALA A 38 -7.48 -12.20 -1.91
CA ALA A 38 -6.23 -11.48 -2.12
C ALA A 38 -5.05 -12.41 -2.39
N ASN A 39 -5.16 -13.68 -2.00
CA ASN A 39 -4.03 -14.59 -1.86
C ASN A 39 -3.25 -14.78 -3.18
N ARG A 40 -3.95 -15.04 -4.29
CA ARG A 40 -3.29 -15.28 -5.57
C ARG A 40 -2.49 -14.06 -6.02
N PHE A 41 -3.12 -12.90 -5.97
CA PHE A 41 -2.48 -11.65 -6.37
C PHE A 41 -1.27 -11.37 -5.48
N LEU A 42 -1.46 -11.46 -4.15
CA LEU A 42 -0.43 -11.12 -3.19
C LEU A 42 0.76 -12.06 -3.26
N THR A 43 0.51 -13.38 -3.33
CA THR A 43 1.59 -14.36 -3.40
C THR A 43 2.43 -14.13 -4.65
N TYR A 44 1.78 -14.01 -5.81
CA TYR A 44 2.50 -13.77 -7.06
C TYR A 44 3.26 -12.45 -7.03
N TYR A 45 2.61 -11.41 -6.55
CA TYR A 45 3.16 -10.06 -6.54
C TYR A 45 4.36 -9.96 -5.61
N LEU A 46 4.21 -10.43 -4.38
CA LEU A 46 5.27 -10.40 -3.38
C LEU A 46 6.47 -11.25 -3.80
N ASP A 47 6.22 -12.45 -4.32
CA ASP A 47 7.28 -13.32 -4.80
C ASP A 47 8.03 -12.68 -5.96
N THR A 48 7.30 -12.10 -6.90
CA THR A 48 7.91 -11.47 -8.09
C THR A 48 8.73 -10.25 -7.70
N VAL A 49 8.19 -9.38 -6.84
CA VAL A 49 8.91 -8.20 -6.36
C VAL A 49 10.16 -8.62 -5.59
N GLY A 50 10.05 -9.63 -4.72
CA GLY A 50 11.19 -10.15 -3.97
C GLY A 50 12.29 -10.66 -4.88
N ARG A 51 11.95 -11.39 -5.95
CA ARG A 51 12.93 -11.88 -6.91
C ARG A 51 13.59 -10.74 -7.68
N ILE A 52 12.80 -9.76 -8.12
CA ILE A 52 13.33 -8.60 -8.86
C ILE A 52 14.32 -7.83 -7.99
N LEU A 53 13.94 -7.51 -6.75
CA LEU A 53 14.82 -6.79 -5.84
C LEU A 53 16.06 -7.60 -5.47
N GLY A 54 15.89 -8.91 -5.26
CA GLY A 54 17.01 -9.80 -4.99
C GLY A 54 18.01 -9.84 -6.12
N GLN A 55 17.56 -9.93 -7.36
CA GLN A 55 18.42 -9.89 -8.53
C GLN A 55 19.12 -8.54 -8.67
N TYR A 56 18.41 -7.45 -8.41
CA TYR A 56 18.97 -6.11 -8.45
C TYR A 56 20.15 -5.99 -7.48
N VAL A 57 19.95 -6.41 -6.24
CA VAL A 57 20.99 -6.38 -5.20
C VAL A 57 22.15 -7.29 -5.59
N LYS A 58 21.87 -8.48 -6.11
CA LYS A 58 22.90 -9.43 -6.53
C LYS A 58 23.82 -8.82 -7.59
N PHE A 59 23.26 -8.19 -8.60
CA PHE A 59 24.05 -7.55 -9.64
C PHE A 59 24.82 -6.33 -9.12
N GLN A 60 24.20 -5.56 -8.23
CA GLN A 60 24.85 -4.43 -7.57
C GLN A 60 26.07 -4.90 -6.76
N ASP A 61 25.90 -5.93 -5.94
CA ASP A 61 26.96 -6.45 -5.08
C ASP A 61 28.09 -7.09 -5.90
N ALA A 62 27.76 -7.70 -7.03
CA ALA A 62 28.76 -8.28 -7.92
C ALA A 62 29.56 -7.22 -8.68
N GLY A 63 29.12 -5.96 -8.66
CA GLY A 63 29.77 -4.87 -9.35
C GLY A 63 29.77 -5.02 -10.86
N LEU A 64 28.83 -5.77 -11.43
CA LEU A 64 28.78 -5.99 -12.87
C LEU A 64 28.29 -4.72 -13.57
N GLY A 65 29.12 -4.27 -14.52
CA GLY A 65 28.84 -3.05 -15.28
C GLY A 65 28.55 -3.30 -16.76
N THR A 66 28.10 -4.50 -17.11
CA THR A 66 27.74 -4.79 -18.49
C THR A 66 26.51 -4.00 -18.91
N SER A 67 26.34 -3.81 -20.23
CA SER A 67 25.19 -3.09 -20.76
C SER A 67 23.86 -3.79 -20.43
N GLU A 68 23.87 -5.12 -20.40
CA GLU A 68 22.70 -5.93 -20.06
C GLU A 68 22.28 -5.72 -18.60
N VAL A 69 23.23 -5.69 -17.68
CA VAL A 69 22.95 -5.46 -16.26
C VAL A 69 22.47 -4.03 -16.04
N ARG A 70 23.08 -3.05 -16.68
CA ARG A 70 22.64 -1.66 -16.58
C ARG A 70 21.22 -1.49 -17.11
N GLU A 71 20.90 -2.15 -18.21
CA GLU A 71 19.55 -2.12 -18.76
C GLU A 71 18.54 -2.77 -17.81
N PHE A 72 18.90 -3.91 -17.20
CA PHE A 72 18.06 -4.54 -16.18
C PHE A 72 17.81 -3.60 -15.01
N GLN A 73 18.86 -2.97 -14.49
CA GLN A 73 18.74 -2.04 -13.37
C GLN A 73 17.86 -0.84 -13.72
N ARG A 74 18.00 -0.33 -14.94
CA ARG A 74 17.16 0.76 -15.43
C ARG A 74 15.69 0.35 -15.46
N LYS A 75 15.40 -0.86 -15.93
CA LYS A 75 14.03 -1.38 -15.97
C LYS A 75 13.45 -1.53 -14.56
N VAL A 76 14.24 -1.99 -13.62
CA VAL A 76 13.81 -2.11 -12.23
C VAL A 76 13.47 -0.73 -11.66
N ARG A 77 14.34 0.25 -11.85
CA ARG A 77 14.09 1.62 -11.39
C ARG A 77 12.83 2.21 -12.00
N ALA A 78 12.55 1.87 -13.24
CA ALA A 78 11.36 2.37 -13.93
C ALA A 78 10.07 1.72 -13.43
N ILE A 79 10.10 0.44 -13.06
CA ILE A 79 8.89 -0.29 -12.66
C ILE A 79 8.55 -0.11 -11.17
N LEU A 80 9.53 0.17 -10.32
CA LEU A 80 9.30 0.25 -8.87
C LEU A 80 8.21 1.25 -8.46
N PRO A 81 8.18 2.48 -8.99
CA PRO A 81 7.11 3.42 -8.64
C PRO A 81 5.73 2.89 -9.05
N LYS A 82 5.65 2.19 -10.17
CA LYS A 82 4.40 1.60 -10.65
C LYS A 82 3.93 0.47 -9.74
N LEU A 83 4.88 -0.35 -9.27
CA LEU A 83 4.59 -1.43 -8.34
C LEU A 83 4.09 -0.88 -7.01
N LYS A 84 4.72 0.18 -6.53
CA LYS A 84 4.30 0.87 -5.30
C LYS A 84 2.85 1.35 -5.41
N THR A 85 2.52 2.05 -6.48
CA THR A 85 1.17 2.54 -6.74
C THR A 85 0.18 1.38 -6.82
N GLY A 86 0.52 0.31 -7.54
CA GLY A 86 -0.34 -0.86 -7.66
C GLY A 86 -0.62 -1.53 -6.32
N PHE A 87 0.39 -1.62 -5.45
CA PHE A 87 0.23 -2.16 -4.10
C PHE A 87 -0.71 -1.31 -3.26
N GLU A 88 -0.51 0.00 -3.29
CA GLU A 88 -1.34 0.93 -2.53
C GLU A 88 -2.80 0.85 -2.97
N GLU A 89 -3.04 0.74 -4.28
CA GLU A 89 -4.38 0.56 -4.84
C GLU A 89 -5.01 -0.75 -4.40
N GLN A 90 -4.24 -1.84 -4.40
CA GLN A 90 -4.74 -3.14 -3.97
C GLN A 90 -5.07 -3.14 -2.48
N LEU A 91 -4.23 -2.54 -1.66
CA LEU A 91 -4.51 -2.40 -0.24
C LEU A 91 -5.78 -1.58 -0.02
N SER A 92 -5.92 -0.48 -0.74
CA SER A 92 -7.13 0.36 -0.68
C SER A 92 -8.38 -0.43 -1.06
N GLN A 93 -8.30 -1.27 -2.12
CA GLN A 93 -9.43 -2.10 -2.55
C GLN A 93 -9.79 -3.17 -1.50
N LEU A 94 -8.79 -3.79 -0.89
CA LEU A 94 -9.02 -4.77 0.17
C LEU A 94 -9.72 -4.16 1.37
N MET A 95 -9.42 -2.90 1.66
CA MET A 95 -10.02 -2.16 2.77
C MET A 95 -11.30 -1.43 2.37
N ALA A 96 -11.74 -1.56 1.12
CA ALA A 96 -12.89 -0.80 0.61
C ALA A 96 -14.17 -1.09 1.39
N SER A 97 -14.42 -2.35 1.75
CA SER A 97 -15.62 -2.70 2.52
C SER A 97 -15.64 -2.02 3.88
N GLU A 98 -14.50 -1.98 4.56
CA GLU A 98 -14.38 -1.30 5.85
C GLU A 98 -14.56 0.21 5.70
N ARG A 99 -14.00 0.78 4.65
CA ARG A 99 -14.17 2.20 4.35
C ARG A 99 -15.62 2.53 4.07
N PHE A 100 -16.32 1.70 3.27
CA PHE A 100 -17.74 1.89 3.00
C PHE A 100 -18.59 1.75 4.25
N ASP A 101 -18.26 0.79 5.12
CA ASP A 101 -18.95 0.61 6.38
C ASP A 101 -18.76 1.84 7.29
N ALA A 102 -17.55 2.34 7.38
CA ALA A 102 -17.24 3.54 8.16
C ALA A 102 -17.96 4.77 7.59
N GLU A 103 -18.01 4.90 6.27
CA GLU A 103 -18.72 5.99 5.61
C GLU A 103 -20.23 5.91 5.87
N ALA A 104 -20.78 4.69 5.87
CA ALA A 104 -22.19 4.47 6.22
C ALA A 104 -22.46 4.84 7.67
N ASP A 105 -21.57 4.46 8.58
CA ASP A 105 -21.67 4.81 10.00
C ASP A 105 -21.60 6.33 10.18
N MET A 106 -20.71 6.99 9.47
CA MET A 106 -20.62 8.46 9.51
C MET A 106 -21.91 9.11 9.02
N LYS A 107 -22.51 8.55 7.99
CA LYS A 107 -23.81 9.04 7.48
C LYS A 107 -24.93 8.90 8.50
N VAL A 108 -24.96 7.75 9.19
CA VAL A 108 -25.94 7.52 10.27
C VAL A 108 -25.73 8.52 11.40
N MET A 109 -24.48 8.71 11.82
CA MET A 109 -24.16 9.68 12.87
C MET A 109 -24.53 11.09 12.47
N GLU A 110 -24.27 11.46 11.24
CA GLU A 110 -24.62 12.77 10.69
C GLU A 110 -26.15 12.96 10.72
N GLY A 111 -26.90 11.91 10.34
CA GLY A 111 -28.35 11.95 10.42
C GLY A 111 -28.86 12.10 11.85
N LEU A 112 -28.27 11.40 12.81
CA LEU A 112 -28.59 11.53 14.21
C LEU A 112 -28.28 12.93 14.73
N LEU A 113 -27.15 13.48 14.35
CA LEU A 113 -26.79 14.84 14.74
C LEU A 113 -27.74 15.86 14.14
N ASN A 114 -28.23 15.63 12.93
CA ASN A 114 -29.23 16.52 12.32
C ASN A 114 -30.60 16.42 13.00
N THR A 115 -30.95 15.25 13.50
CA THR A 115 -32.26 15.03 14.15
C THR A 115 -32.21 15.44 15.62
N GLU A 116 -31.34 14.82 16.40
CA GLU A 116 -31.20 15.11 17.83
C GLU A 116 -30.24 16.27 18.07
N GLY A 117 -29.20 16.34 17.25
CA GLY A 117 -28.21 17.37 17.33
C GLY A 117 -28.70 18.75 16.90
N PHE A 118 -29.89 18.81 16.27
CA PHE A 118 -30.47 20.10 15.96
C PHE A 118 -30.58 20.98 17.21
N GLN A 119 -31.01 20.37 18.32
CA GLN A 119 -31.09 21.10 19.59
C GLN A 119 -29.70 21.45 20.11
N TRP A 120 -28.74 20.57 19.91
CA TRP A 120 -27.35 20.82 20.28
C TRP A 120 -26.77 21.97 19.46
N GLU A 121 -26.96 21.95 18.15
CA GLU A 121 -26.53 23.05 17.28
C GLU A 121 -27.29 24.34 17.59
N ALA A 122 -28.58 24.25 17.85
CA ALA A 122 -29.38 25.40 18.25
C ALA A 122 -28.89 25.97 19.58
N ASN A 123 -28.41 25.12 20.49
CA ASN A 123 -27.84 25.60 21.76
C ASN A 123 -26.47 26.24 21.57
N GLN A 124 -25.69 25.77 20.63
CA GLN A 124 -24.41 26.40 20.30
C GLN A 124 -24.59 27.62 19.43
N ASN A 125 -25.48 27.51 18.47
CA ASN A 125 -25.86 28.59 17.57
C ASN A 125 -27.20 29.20 17.95
N GLY A 126 -27.84 28.66 18.97
CA GLY A 126 -29.18 29.04 19.39
C GLY A 126 -29.22 30.40 20.04
N SER A 127 -28.09 30.81 20.37
CA SER A 127 -27.86 32.19 20.69
C SER A 127 -27.93 33.05 19.43
N VAL A 128 -27.95 32.38 18.31
CA VAL A 128 -28.05 33.06 17.02
C VAL A 128 -29.50 33.42 16.66
#